data_4e801817b5f3d022757ebf626bca530b
#
_entry.id   4e801817b5f3d022757ebf626bca530b
#
_cell.length_a   1.000
_cell.length_b   1.000
_cell.length_c   1.000
_cell.angle_alpha   90.00
_cell.angle_beta   90.00
_cell.angle_gamma   90.00
#
_symmetry.space_group_name_H-M   'P 1'
#
loop_
_entity.id
_entity.type
_entity.pdbx_description
1 polymer ?
#
loop_
_entity_poly.entity_id
_entity_poly.type
_entity_poly.pdbx_seq_one_letter_code
_entity_poly.pdbx_strand_id
1 'polypeptide(L)'
;HCGEYIELVWQQVKFPNEDGMTYADRAEFAVYECQNCHGIITDRHKPEMLRHGEWRTVEEKTQFPRKVAFWINTLYSPFVRFSEMVKAFLTSKDDPDLFQNFTNSWLAEPWEDTKLKTNADLVLERQTTLPEFIVPKWARLLTAGIDVQETSIYYTIRAWGNYLTSQNIAHGQVYNFAEIERIMNLQYAREE
;
A
#
# COMPACT_ATOMS: atom_id res chain seq x y z
N HIS A 1 27.93 -19.49 -9.66
CA HIS A 1 27.21 -18.56 -8.83
C HIS A 1 27.83 -18.51 -7.43
N CYS A 2 27.52 -17.45 -6.64
CA CYS A 2 28.17 -17.19 -5.35
C CYS A 2 27.82 -18.17 -4.22
N GLY A 3 26.76 -18.99 -4.38
CA GLY A 3 26.30 -19.94 -3.36
C GLY A 3 25.46 -19.32 -2.23
N GLU A 4 25.19 -18.01 -2.29
CA GLU A 4 24.38 -17.33 -1.28
C GLU A 4 22.90 -17.51 -1.53
N TYR A 5 22.12 -17.61 -0.45
CA TYR A 5 20.67 -17.59 -0.51
C TYR A 5 20.18 -16.16 -0.75
N ILE A 6 19.28 -16.01 -1.69
CA ILE A 6 18.68 -14.73 -2.05
C ILE A 6 17.16 -14.86 -2.08
N GLU A 7 16.47 -13.77 -1.76
CA GLU A 7 15.05 -13.62 -2.00
C GLU A 7 14.84 -13.09 -3.42
N LEU A 8 13.95 -13.73 -4.20
CA LEU A 8 13.66 -13.29 -5.56
C LEU A 8 12.68 -12.12 -5.52
N VAL A 9 13.16 -10.93 -5.87
CA VAL A 9 12.41 -9.68 -5.90
C VAL A 9 12.34 -9.09 -7.30
N TRP A 10 11.24 -8.42 -7.63
CA TRP A 10 11.00 -7.87 -8.96
C TRP A 10 12.06 -6.87 -9.42
N GLN A 11 12.60 -6.06 -8.52
CA GLN A 11 13.60 -5.03 -8.81
C GLN A 11 14.91 -5.56 -9.40
N GLN A 12 15.16 -6.85 -9.25
CA GLN A 12 16.34 -7.54 -9.79
C GLN A 12 16.12 -8.15 -11.17
N VAL A 13 14.89 -8.12 -11.67
CA VAL A 13 14.59 -8.51 -13.05
C VAL A 13 15.08 -7.40 -13.98
N LYS A 14 15.99 -7.73 -14.88
CA LYS A 14 16.59 -6.82 -15.84
C LYS A 14 16.13 -7.16 -17.25
N PHE A 15 15.81 -6.13 -18.01
CA PHE A 15 15.44 -6.22 -19.41
C PHE A 15 15.81 -4.91 -20.12
N PRO A 16 16.08 -4.92 -21.44
CA PRO A 16 16.43 -3.69 -22.16
C PRO A 16 15.27 -2.71 -22.20
N ASN A 17 15.60 -1.42 -22.14
CA ASN A 17 14.65 -0.33 -22.25
C ASN A 17 15.11 0.66 -23.32
N GLU A 18 15.41 0.15 -24.51
CA GLU A 18 15.90 0.95 -25.64
C GLU A 18 14.71 1.43 -26.49
N ASP A 19 14.85 2.63 -27.06
CA ASP A 19 13.86 3.18 -27.95
C ASP A 19 13.73 2.35 -29.21
N GLY A 20 12.48 2.11 -29.64
CA GLY A 20 12.18 1.30 -30.83
C GLY A 20 12.01 -0.20 -30.60
N MET A 21 12.34 -0.73 -29.45
CA MET A 21 12.04 -2.13 -29.10
C MET A 21 10.58 -2.32 -28.75
N THR A 22 9.96 -3.39 -29.27
CA THR A 22 8.60 -3.80 -28.84
C THR A 22 8.65 -4.40 -27.44
N TYR A 23 7.49 -4.49 -26.78
CA TYR A 23 7.38 -5.16 -25.46
C TYR A 23 7.80 -6.63 -25.52
N ALA A 24 7.55 -7.30 -26.65
CA ALA A 24 7.97 -8.67 -26.88
C ALA A 24 9.51 -8.79 -26.95
N ASP A 25 10.15 -7.89 -27.70
CA ASP A 25 11.62 -7.89 -27.83
C ASP A 25 12.29 -7.60 -26.47
N ARG A 26 11.78 -6.62 -25.72
CA ARG A 26 12.28 -6.31 -24.38
C ARG A 26 12.15 -7.50 -23.43
N ALA A 27 11.03 -8.19 -23.48
CA ALA A 27 10.75 -9.33 -22.62
C ALA A 27 11.64 -10.55 -22.94
N GLU A 28 12.00 -10.77 -24.21
CA GLU A 28 12.81 -11.91 -24.62
C GLU A 28 14.21 -11.91 -23.97
N PHE A 29 14.77 -10.73 -23.72
CA PHE A 29 16.07 -10.56 -23.07
C PHE A 29 16.00 -10.44 -21.54
N ALA A 30 14.85 -10.78 -20.95
CA ALA A 30 14.69 -10.71 -19.51
C ALA A 30 15.58 -11.71 -18.78
N VAL A 31 16.29 -11.20 -17.78
CA VAL A 31 17.16 -11.98 -16.90
C VAL A 31 16.99 -11.51 -15.47
N TYR A 32 17.44 -12.31 -14.52
CA TYR A 32 17.50 -11.91 -13.11
C TYR A 32 18.96 -11.65 -12.71
N GLU A 33 19.24 -10.51 -12.10
CA GLU A 33 20.56 -10.18 -11.57
C GLU A 33 20.62 -10.50 -10.08
N CYS A 34 21.60 -11.27 -9.67
CA CYS A 34 21.79 -11.62 -8.27
C CYS A 34 22.12 -10.38 -7.42
N GLN A 35 21.41 -10.17 -6.32
CA GLN A 35 21.64 -9.02 -5.41
C GLN A 35 23.03 -9.04 -4.79
N ASN A 36 23.63 -10.21 -4.64
CA ASN A 36 24.88 -10.36 -3.90
C ASN A 36 26.13 -10.29 -4.81
N CYS A 37 26.12 -10.99 -5.94
CA CYS A 37 27.31 -11.09 -6.80
C CYS A 37 27.13 -10.50 -8.20
N HIS A 38 25.97 -9.92 -8.51
CA HIS A 38 25.59 -9.38 -9.82
C HIS A 38 25.66 -10.40 -10.98
N GLY A 39 25.78 -11.68 -10.65
CA GLY A 39 25.75 -12.76 -11.65
C GLY A 39 24.36 -12.89 -12.29
N ILE A 40 24.35 -13.16 -13.59
CA ILE A 40 23.11 -13.30 -14.35
C ILE A 40 22.51 -14.69 -14.15
N ILE A 41 21.25 -14.70 -13.73
CA ILE A 41 20.42 -15.86 -13.54
C ILE A 41 19.37 -15.89 -14.65
N THR A 42 19.32 -16.99 -15.39
CA THR A 42 18.34 -17.23 -16.46
C THR A 42 17.30 -18.27 -16.01
N ASP A 43 16.23 -18.42 -16.76
CA ASP A 43 15.20 -19.42 -16.48
C ASP A 43 15.72 -20.85 -16.36
N ARG A 44 16.87 -21.18 -17.01
CA ARG A 44 17.52 -22.50 -16.92
C ARG A 44 18.04 -22.79 -15.52
N HIS A 45 18.40 -21.79 -14.75
CA HIS A 45 18.91 -21.93 -13.39
C HIS A 45 17.79 -22.09 -12.35
N LYS A 46 16.56 -21.61 -12.66
CA LYS A 46 15.43 -21.61 -11.71
C LYS A 46 15.12 -22.99 -11.12
N PRO A 47 14.96 -24.07 -11.91
CA PRO A 47 14.57 -25.36 -11.35
C PRO A 47 15.56 -25.89 -10.30
N GLU A 48 16.86 -25.69 -10.53
CA GLU A 48 17.89 -26.12 -9.59
C GLU A 48 17.94 -25.25 -8.35
N MET A 49 17.85 -23.93 -8.51
CA MET A 49 17.80 -22.99 -7.39
C MET A 49 16.58 -23.23 -6.49
N LEU A 50 15.39 -23.43 -7.09
CA LEU A 50 14.17 -23.68 -6.34
C LEU A 50 14.18 -25.02 -5.60
N ARG A 51 14.84 -26.04 -6.15
CA ARG A 51 15.00 -27.34 -5.49
C ARG A 51 15.80 -27.24 -4.19
N HIS A 52 16.75 -26.32 -4.13
CA HIS A 52 17.58 -26.05 -2.96
C HIS A 52 17.08 -24.85 -2.13
N GLY A 53 15.91 -24.29 -2.46
CA GLY A 53 15.30 -23.19 -1.73
C GLY A 53 14.89 -23.60 -0.32
N GLU A 54 14.96 -22.64 0.58
CA GLU A 54 14.57 -22.80 1.99
C GLU A 54 13.56 -21.74 2.39
N TRP A 55 12.59 -22.13 3.19
CA TRP A 55 11.72 -21.18 3.88
C TRP A 55 12.44 -20.62 5.10
N ARG A 56 12.50 -19.29 5.17
CA ARG A 56 13.10 -18.58 6.31
C ARG A 56 12.11 -17.61 6.92
N THR A 57 12.14 -17.49 8.23
CA THR A 57 11.32 -16.50 8.95
C THR A 57 11.91 -15.11 8.76
N VAL A 58 11.04 -14.12 8.48
CA VAL A 58 11.44 -12.70 8.37
C VAL A 58 11.72 -12.13 9.78
N GLU A 59 10.93 -12.55 10.77
CA GLU A 59 11.10 -12.14 12.17
C GLU A 59 10.94 -13.33 13.10
N GLU A 60 11.94 -13.57 13.94
CA GLU A 60 11.86 -14.56 15.03
C GLU A 60 11.21 -13.90 16.26
N LYS A 61 9.88 -13.78 16.25
CA LYS A 61 9.15 -13.18 17.39
C LYS A 61 8.75 -14.19 18.46
N THR A 62 8.54 -15.45 18.09
CA THR A 62 8.13 -16.50 19.07
C THR A 62 8.67 -17.86 18.69
N GLN A 63 9.05 -18.64 19.70
CA GLN A 63 9.55 -20.00 19.52
C GLN A 63 8.45 -20.97 19.00
N PHE A 64 7.18 -20.67 19.26
CA PHE A 64 6.03 -21.47 18.84
C PHE A 64 4.90 -20.57 18.32
N PRO A 65 4.96 -20.14 17.05
CA PRO A 65 3.91 -19.30 16.48
C PRO A 65 2.58 -20.07 16.34
N ARG A 66 1.49 -19.45 16.74
CA ARG A 66 0.13 -20.04 16.58
C ARG A 66 -0.36 -20.00 15.13
N LYS A 67 0.15 -19.04 14.35
CA LYS A 67 -0.20 -18.86 12.94
C LYS A 67 1.09 -18.56 12.17
N VAL A 68 1.21 -19.16 11.00
CA VAL A 68 2.32 -18.94 10.07
C VAL A 68 1.75 -18.55 8.72
N ALA A 69 2.30 -17.53 8.09
CA ALA A 69 1.98 -17.12 6.73
C ALA A 69 3.20 -17.38 5.83
N PHE A 70 2.93 -17.90 4.64
CA PHE A 70 3.95 -18.07 3.61
C PHE A 70 3.70 -17.06 2.51
N TRP A 71 4.76 -16.35 2.11
CA TRP A 71 4.71 -15.43 0.99
C TRP A 71 5.57 -15.95 -0.15
N ILE A 72 5.03 -15.94 -1.36
CA ILE A 72 5.71 -16.36 -2.58
C ILE A 72 5.18 -15.59 -3.78
N ASN A 73 6.07 -15.05 -4.60
CA ASN A 73 5.71 -14.37 -5.84
C ASN A 73 5.93 -15.27 -7.06
N THR A 74 5.52 -14.81 -8.24
CA THR A 74 5.62 -15.60 -9.48
C THR A 74 7.07 -15.87 -9.93
N LEU A 75 8.07 -15.13 -9.45
CA LEU A 75 9.48 -15.41 -9.76
C LEU A 75 9.91 -16.81 -9.29
N TYR A 76 9.27 -17.35 -8.27
CA TYR A 76 9.50 -18.71 -7.77
C TYR A 76 8.74 -19.78 -8.56
N SER A 77 7.92 -19.44 -9.54
CA SER A 77 7.21 -20.42 -10.36
C SER A 77 8.16 -21.05 -11.38
N PRO A 78 8.32 -22.37 -11.41
CA PRO A 78 9.08 -23.05 -12.46
C PRO A 78 8.38 -23.05 -13.81
N PHE A 79 7.09 -22.70 -13.85
CA PHE A 79 6.23 -22.71 -15.04
C PHE A 79 6.19 -21.35 -15.75
N VAL A 80 6.60 -20.29 -15.09
CA VAL A 80 6.57 -18.92 -15.61
C VAL A 80 8.00 -18.44 -15.86
N ARG A 81 8.26 -17.93 -17.05
CA ARG A 81 9.57 -17.37 -17.43
C ARG A 81 9.70 -15.93 -16.99
N PHE A 82 10.93 -15.46 -16.84
CA PHE A 82 11.19 -14.04 -16.61
C PHE A 82 10.63 -13.16 -17.73
N SER A 83 10.71 -13.64 -18.98
CA SER A 83 10.13 -12.97 -20.14
C SER A 83 8.60 -12.79 -20.04
N GLU A 84 7.89 -13.76 -19.50
CA GLU A 84 6.42 -13.67 -19.32
C GLU A 84 6.05 -12.63 -18.26
N MET A 85 6.81 -12.58 -17.16
CA MET A 85 6.63 -11.55 -16.13
C MET A 85 6.91 -10.14 -16.67
N VAL A 86 8.00 -9.98 -17.43
CA VAL A 86 8.33 -8.68 -18.04
C VAL A 86 7.25 -8.26 -19.04
N LYS A 87 6.75 -9.19 -19.84
CA LYS A 87 5.63 -8.90 -20.74
C LYS A 87 4.38 -8.48 -20.01
N ALA A 88 4.01 -9.19 -18.94
CA ALA A 88 2.87 -8.83 -18.10
C ALA A 88 3.04 -7.42 -17.47
N PHE A 89 4.22 -7.10 -16.94
CA PHE A 89 4.55 -5.79 -16.43
C PHE A 89 4.42 -4.70 -17.49
N LEU A 90 5.07 -4.87 -18.66
CA LEU A 90 5.07 -3.87 -19.73
C LEU A 90 3.66 -3.61 -20.29
N THR A 91 2.80 -4.62 -20.28
CA THR A 91 1.41 -4.50 -20.71
C THR A 91 0.53 -3.79 -19.67
N SER A 92 0.87 -3.90 -18.40
CA SER A 92 0.06 -3.39 -17.28
C SER A 92 0.51 -2.03 -16.74
N LYS A 93 1.77 -1.66 -16.89
CA LYS A 93 2.40 -0.50 -16.20
C LYS A 93 1.72 0.85 -16.44
N ASP A 94 1.04 1.04 -17.56
CA ASP A 94 0.41 2.29 -17.95
C ASP A 94 -1.10 2.33 -17.62
N ASP A 95 -1.67 1.21 -17.15
CA ASP A 95 -3.06 1.07 -16.73
C ASP A 95 -3.14 0.73 -15.23
N PRO A 96 -3.74 1.58 -14.39
CA PRO A 96 -3.76 1.36 -12.94
C PRO A 96 -4.42 0.05 -12.51
N ASP A 97 -5.50 -0.37 -13.17
CA ASP A 97 -6.23 -1.59 -12.80
C ASP A 97 -5.43 -2.84 -13.18
N LEU A 98 -4.83 -2.84 -14.35
CA LEU A 98 -3.93 -3.91 -14.80
C LEU A 98 -2.66 -3.95 -13.95
N PHE A 99 -2.12 -2.79 -13.57
CA PHE A 99 -0.93 -2.72 -12.73
C PHE A 99 -1.20 -3.15 -11.29
N GLN A 100 -2.38 -2.84 -10.75
CA GLN A 100 -2.84 -3.39 -9.48
C GLN A 100 -2.91 -4.91 -9.53
N ASN A 101 -3.47 -5.48 -10.60
CA ASN A 101 -3.51 -6.93 -10.78
C ASN A 101 -2.11 -7.54 -10.89
N PHE A 102 -1.18 -6.89 -11.60
CA PHE A 102 0.22 -7.32 -11.67
C PHE A 102 0.86 -7.34 -10.27
N THR A 103 0.71 -6.27 -9.50
CA THR A 103 1.25 -6.18 -8.14
C THR A 103 0.67 -7.25 -7.22
N ASN A 104 -0.67 -7.39 -7.19
CA ASN A 104 -1.32 -8.32 -6.28
C ASN A 104 -1.11 -9.80 -6.67
N SER A 105 -1.21 -10.12 -7.98
CA SER A 105 -1.26 -11.52 -8.44
C SER A 105 0.10 -12.05 -8.87
N TRP A 106 0.97 -11.22 -9.45
CA TRP A 106 2.29 -11.68 -9.92
C TRP A 106 3.37 -11.45 -8.89
N LEU A 107 3.35 -10.31 -8.19
CA LEU A 107 4.33 -10.00 -7.15
C LEU A 107 3.91 -10.50 -5.76
N ALA A 108 2.63 -10.85 -5.58
CA ALA A 108 2.03 -11.19 -4.29
C ALA A 108 2.21 -10.07 -3.24
N GLU A 109 2.21 -8.82 -3.70
CA GLU A 109 2.37 -7.63 -2.87
C GLU A 109 1.02 -6.91 -2.72
N PRO A 110 0.72 -6.32 -1.57
CA PRO A 110 -0.48 -5.52 -1.41
C PRO A 110 -0.40 -4.26 -2.29
N TRP A 111 -1.45 -4.01 -3.06
CA TRP A 111 -1.55 -2.76 -3.80
C TRP A 111 -1.77 -1.59 -2.85
N GLU A 112 -0.95 -0.57 -2.96
CA GLU A 112 -1.15 0.70 -2.29
C GLU A 112 -1.48 1.78 -3.34
N ASP A 113 -2.71 2.28 -3.31
CA ASP A 113 -3.08 3.42 -4.16
C ASP A 113 -2.45 4.70 -3.61
N THR A 114 -1.26 5.01 -4.12
CA THR A 114 -0.52 6.22 -3.72
C THR A 114 -1.21 7.51 -4.15
N LYS A 115 -2.13 7.46 -5.12
CA LYS A 115 -2.89 8.65 -5.55
C LYS A 115 -3.92 9.09 -4.51
N LEU A 116 -4.39 8.15 -3.67
CA LEU A 116 -5.33 8.43 -2.58
C LEU A 116 -4.64 8.70 -1.23
N LYS A 117 -3.34 8.48 -1.11
CA LYS A 117 -2.61 8.85 0.11
C LYS A 117 -2.48 10.37 0.18
N THR A 118 -3.29 10.98 1.05
CA THR A 118 -3.09 12.38 1.42
C THR A 118 -1.76 12.49 2.16
N ASN A 119 -0.83 13.29 1.64
CA ASN A 119 0.43 13.55 2.32
C ASN A 119 0.12 14.23 3.68
N ALA A 120 0.66 13.68 4.77
CA ALA A 120 0.49 14.24 6.11
C ALA A 120 0.93 15.71 6.17
N ASP A 121 1.98 16.09 5.45
CA ASP A 121 2.46 17.48 5.39
C ASP A 121 1.42 18.42 4.80
N LEU A 122 0.70 18.01 3.74
CA LEU A 122 -0.40 18.80 3.16
C LEU A 122 -1.58 18.99 4.13
N VAL A 123 -1.81 18.04 5.02
CA VAL A 123 -2.82 18.15 6.07
C VAL A 123 -2.35 19.13 7.15
N LEU A 124 -1.09 19.01 7.57
CA LEU A 124 -0.47 19.89 8.57
C LEU A 124 -0.41 21.34 8.11
N GLU A 125 -0.08 21.61 6.84
CA GLU A 125 -0.10 22.95 6.24
C GLU A 125 -1.48 23.63 6.30
N ARG A 126 -2.55 22.84 6.37
CA ARG A 126 -3.93 23.34 6.47
C ARG A 126 -4.45 23.41 7.90
N GLN A 127 -3.61 23.10 8.87
CA GLN A 127 -3.98 23.20 10.27
C GLN A 127 -4.22 24.68 10.64
N THR A 128 -5.35 24.95 11.30
CA THR A 128 -5.66 26.27 11.80
C THR A 128 -5.27 26.41 13.28
N THR A 129 -5.19 27.63 13.76
CA THR A 129 -4.94 27.92 15.19
C THR A 129 -6.22 27.87 16.03
N LEU A 130 -7.38 27.60 15.41
CA LEU A 130 -8.66 27.53 16.12
C LEU A 130 -8.66 26.32 17.08
N PRO A 131 -8.98 26.50 18.35
CA PRO A 131 -9.05 25.39 19.29
C PRO A 131 -10.09 24.35 18.90
N GLU A 132 -9.89 23.12 19.35
CA GLU A 132 -10.88 22.05 19.19
C GLU A 132 -12.21 22.42 19.87
N PHE A 133 -13.32 21.95 19.32
CA PHE A 133 -14.70 22.22 19.72
C PHE A 133 -15.17 23.66 19.50
N ILE A 134 -14.38 24.51 18.84
CA ILE A 134 -14.81 25.86 18.46
C ILE A 134 -15.27 25.88 17.01
N VAL A 135 -16.48 26.36 16.78
CA VAL A 135 -17.07 26.49 15.44
C VAL A 135 -16.58 27.78 14.78
N PRO A 136 -15.95 27.71 13.59
CA PRO A 136 -15.52 28.90 12.87
C PRO A 136 -16.69 29.83 12.58
N LYS A 137 -16.48 31.16 12.64
CA LYS A 137 -17.52 32.16 12.42
C LYS A 137 -18.19 32.11 11.04
N TRP A 138 -17.46 31.61 10.03
CA TRP A 138 -17.97 31.41 8.67
C TRP A 138 -18.86 30.16 8.51
N ALA A 139 -18.89 29.26 9.51
CA ALA A 139 -19.65 28.02 9.45
C ALA A 139 -21.17 28.27 9.51
N ARG A 140 -21.91 27.48 8.73
CA ARG A 140 -23.36 27.50 8.65
C ARG A 140 -24.03 26.21 9.09
N LEU A 141 -23.30 25.09 8.97
CA LEU A 141 -23.80 23.77 9.25
C LEU A 141 -22.69 22.94 9.91
N LEU A 142 -23.07 22.10 10.86
CA LEU A 142 -22.24 21.05 11.41
C LEU A 142 -22.75 19.68 10.94
N THR A 143 -21.84 18.80 10.62
CA THR A 143 -22.14 17.37 10.40
C THR A 143 -21.27 16.53 11.29
N ALA A 144 -21.76 15.34 11.66
CA ALA A 144 -20.96 14.34 12.32
C ALA A 144 -20.86 13.08 11.43
N GLY A 145 -19.66 12.55 11.30
CA GLY A 145 -19.38 11.23 10.79
C GLY A 145 -19.08 10.29 11.95
N ILE A 146 -19.71 9.12 11.95
CA ILE A 146 -19.56 8.12 13.00
C ILE A 146 -19.22 6.78 12.33
N ASP A 147 -18.11 6.16 12.74
CA ASP A 147 -17.65 4.87 12.26
C ASP A 147 -17.60 3.89 13.41
N VAL A 148 -18.47 2.86 13.34
CA VAL A 148 -18.62 1.84 14.37
C VAL A 148 -17.72 0.66 14.06
N GLN A 149 -16.76 0.40 14.93
CA GLN A 149 -15.86 -0.74 14.89
C GLN A 149 -16.29 -1.81 15.91
N GLU A 150 -15.66 -2.96 15.89
CA GLU A 150 -16.00 -4.07 16.79
C GLU A 150 -15.87 -3.72 18.28
N THR A 151 -14.87 -2.92 18.65
CA THR A 151 -14.54 -2.59 20.06
C THR A 151 -14.57 -1.11 20.38
N SER A 152 -14.82 -0.25 19.39
CA SER A 152 -14.79 1.20 19.55
C SER A 152 -15.58 1.91 18.46
N ILE A 153 -15.85 3.20 18.67
CA ILE A 153 -16.56 4.06 17.74
C ILE A 153 -15.71 5.29 17.52
N TYR A 154 -15.36 5.58 16.27
CA TYR A 154 -14.70 6.83 15.90
C TYR A 154 -15.73 7.87 15.49
N TYR A 155 -15.47 9.13 15.84
CA TYR A 155 -16.31 10.23 15.43
C TYR A 155 -15.49 11.40 14.87
N THR A 156 -16.11 12.13 13.98
CA THR A 156 -15.57 13.38 13.42
C THR A 156 -16.70 14.39 13.29
N ILE A 157 -16.49 15.61 13.79
CA ILE A 157 -17.42 16.73 13.65
C ILE A 157 -16.81 17.75 12.71
N ARG A 158 -17.56 18.10 11.68
CA ARG A 158 -17.09 18.99 10.62
C ARG A 158 -18.02 20.19 10.45
N ALA A 159 -17.44 21.37 10.47
CA ALA A 159 -18.10 22.62 10.14
C ALA A 159 -18.07 22.87 8.63
N TRP A 160 -19.18 23.33 8.08
CA TRP A 160 -19.36 23.65 6.67
C TRP A 160 -19.81 25.07 6.45
N GLY A 161 -19.24 25.73 5.47
CA GLY A 161 -19.60 27.07 5.02
C GLY A 161 -20.03 27.11 3.56
N ASN A 162 -20.00 28.28 2.95
CA ASN A 162 -20.32 28.49 1.54
C ASN A 162 -19.28 27.77 0.67
N TYR A 163 -19.67 27.35 -0.54
CA TYR A 163 -18.83 26.73 -1.56
C TYR A 163 -18.07 25.50 -1.05
N LEU A 164 -18.69 24.72 -0.18
CA LEU A 164 -18.10 23.52 0.44
C LEU A 164 -16.82 23.80 1.28
N THR A 165 -16.58 25.07 1.65
CA THR A 165 -15.55 25.35 2.64
C THR A 165 -15.83 24.56 3.90
N SER A 166 -14.85 23.86 4.42
CA SER A 166 -15.05 23.00 5.58
C SER A 166 -13.82 22.92 6.48
N GLN A 167 -14.07 22.69 7.75
CA GLN A 167 -13.03 22.48 8.76
C GLN A 167 -13.47 21.39 9.74
N ASN A 168 -12.55 20.50 10.07
CA ASN A 168 -12.75 19.55 11.16
C ASN A 168 -12.62 20.32 12.49
N ILE A 169 -13.62 20.23 13.36
CA ILE A 169 -13.62 20.93 14.64
C ILE A 169 -13.48 20.00 15.84
N ALA A 170 -13.76 18.71 15.66
CA ALA A 170 -13.54 17.71 16.69
C ALA A 170 -13.46 16.32 16.07
N HIS A 171 -12.64 15.46 16.64
CA HIS A 171 -12.59 14.05 16.32
C HIS A 171 -12.14 13.26 17.55
N GLY A 172 -12.41 11.96 17.54
CA GLY A 172 -11.96 11.11 18.64
C GLY A 172 -12.49 9.69 18.55
N GLN A 173 -12.21 8.95 19.60
CA GLN A 173 -12.61 7.58 19.77
C GLN A 173 -13.39 7.47 21.10
N VAL A 174 -14.51 6.75 21.06
CA VAL A 174 -15.33 6.43 22.22
C VAL A 174 -15.68 4.94 22.19
N TYR A 175 -16.24 4.44 23.31
CA TYR A 175 -16.42 2.98 23.45
C TYR A 175 -17.88 2.57 23.59
N ASN A 176 -18.82 3.51 23.59
CA ASN A 176 -20.24 3.23 23.67
C ASN A 176 -21.09 4.34 23.01
N PHE A 177 -22.34 3.99 22.68
CA PHE A 177 -23.26 4.92 22.02
C PHE A 177 -23.73 6.07 22.91
N ALA A 178 -23.73 5.91 24.25
CA ALA A 178 -24.10 7.01 25.16
C ALA A 178 -23.11 8.17 25.08
N GLU A 179 -21.82 7.91 24.86
CA GLU A 179 -20.83 8.94 24.63
C GLU A 179 -21.05 9.66 23.29
N ILE A 180 -21.43 8.93 22.24
CA ILE A 180 -21.81 9.55 20.95
C ILE A 180 -23.04 10.43 21.12
N GLU A 181 -24.08 9.96 21.80
CA GLU A 181 -25.28 10.76 22.07
C GLU A 181 -24.93 12.05 22.84
N ARG A 182 -24.04 11.98 23.82
CA ARG A 182 -23.57 13.16 24.55
C ARG A 182 -22.85 14.14 23.61
N ILE A 183 -21.96 13.66 22.76
CA ILE A 183 -21.20 14.48 21.78
C ILE A 183 -22.16 15.15 20.79
N MET A 184 -23.15 14.42 20.28
CA MET A 184 -24.14 14.94 19.34
C MET A 184 -25.04 16.00 19.94
N ASN A 185 -25.25 16.00 21.26
CA ASN A 185 -26.08 16.96 21.98
C ASN A 185 -25.26 18.12 22.62
N LEU A 186 -23.92 18.15 22.44
CA LEU A 186 -23.11 19.26 22.91
C LEU A 186 -23.45 20.55 22.16
N GLN A 187 -23.47 21.66 22.91
CA GLN A 187 -23.50 22.98 22.32
C GLN A 187 -22.06 23.45 22.10
N TYR A 188 -21.69 23.58 20.85
CA TYR A 188 -20.35 24.01 20.46
C TYR A 188 -20.24 25.55 20.51
N ALA A 189 -19.22 26.06 21.20
CA ALA A 189 -18.92 27.47 21.19
C ALA A 189 -18.54 27.96 19.79
N ARG A 190 -18.82 29.20 19.48
CA ARG A 190 -18.50 29.83 18.21
C ARG A 190 -17.32 30.78 18.37
N GLU A 191 -16.48 30.83 17.36
CA GLU A 191 -15.41 31.84 17.26
C GLU A 191 -15.99 33.25 17.36
N GLU A 192 -15.41 34.12 18.20
CA GLU A 192 -15.81 35.51 18.40
C GLU A 192 -15.51 36.42 17.18
#